data_b61e9e3c3d9981b72e3aa2bd43f2df73
#
_entry.id   b61e9e3c3d9981b72e3aa2bd43f2df73
#
_cell.length_a   1.000
_cell.length_b   1.000
_cell.length_c   1.000
_cell.angle_alpha   90.00
_cell.angle_beta   90.00
_cell.angle_gamma   90.00
#
_symmetry.space_group_name_H-M   'P 1'
#
loop_
_entity.id
_entity.type
_entity.pdbx_description
1 polymer ?
#
loop_
_entity_poly.entity_id
_entity_poly.type
_entity_poly.pdbx_seq_one_letter_code
_entity_poly.pdbx_strand_id
1 'polypeptide(L)'
;MSCWDAVRELPLRIEDYGLEPLSKEVARDFTLRRTVVVLRGAGEEGRGEDIDYAPDVQLQFQKDPPLPLAGEHTLESFSLLQSGQEPYRRWALESAALALALRQAGTTLADLLGRAPQPVRFVVSTRTAAVPAWSEEYPMLRFKLDAGKDWTDELIATLPADRVDTVDFKGIYRAAFGEPPDAALYARVAEAFPDAWLEDPALTPETMRALEPHSDRITWDAAIHAWSDVEALPFRPRCLNSKPSRFGSVRRLLDFYDRCAAEGIALYGGGQYELGVGREQIQLLASVFHPDAPNDVAPAAYNDPQARAGLPESPLLVLQRF
;
A
#
# COMPACT_ATOMS: atom_id res chain seq x y z
N MET A 1 18.57 -15.97 -7.35
CA MET A 1 18.98 -14.57 -7.09
C MET A 1 17.78 -13.89 -6.47
N SER A 2 17.95 -13.22 -5.32
CA SER A 2 16.84 -12.50 -4.69
C SER A 2 16.47 -11.23 -5.47
N CYS A 3 15.24 -10.69 -5.25
CA CYS A 3 14.84 -9.42 -5.86
C CYS A 3 15.78 -8.28 -5.46
N TRP A 4 16.27 -8.28 -4.20
CA TRP A 4 17.23 -7.28 -3.75
C TRP A 4 18.59 -7.42 -4.45
N ASP A 5 19.10 -8.65 -4.64
CA ASP A 5 20.37 -8.88 -5.35
C ASP A 5 20.35 -8.37 -6.80
N ALA A 6 19.18 -8.33 -7.43
CA ALA A 6 19.04 -7.83 -8.79
C ALA A 6 19.21 -6.31 -8.91
N VAL A 7 19.01 -5.56 -7.84
CA VAL A 7 19.00 -4.09 -7.86
C VAL A 7 20.08 -3.42 -6.98
N ARG A 8 20.59 -4.12 -5.97
CA ARG A 8 21.45 -3.51 -4.94
C ARG A 8 22.73 -2.86 -5.47
N GLU A 9 23.30 -3.42 -6.54
CA GLU A 9 24.53 -2.93 -7.15
C GLU A 9 24.30 -1.88 -8.25
N LEU A 10 23.04 -1.46 -8.49
CA LEU A 10 22.77 -0.39 -9.44
C LEU A 10 23.58 0.86 -9.09
N PRO A 11 24.36 1.40 -10.02
CA PRO A 11 25.07 2.65 -9.79
C PRO A 11 24.08 3.80 -9.64
N LEU A 12 24.34 4.69 -8.71
CA LEU A 12 23.49 5.81 -8.38
C LEU A 12 24.35 7.05 -8.19
N ARG A 13 24.24 7.99 -9.11
CA ARG A 13 24.87 9.31 -8.99
C ARG A 13 23.82 10.34 -8.61
N ILE A 14 24.02 11.00 -7.48
CA ILE A 14 23.17 12.10 -7.01
C ILE A 14 23.99 13.39 -7.05
N GLU A 15 23.52 14.37 -7.81
CA GLU A 15 24.14 15.69 -7.95
C GLU A 15 23.40 16.75 -7.13
N ASP A 16 22.08 16.61 -7.05
CA ASP A 16 21.18 17.53 -6.35
C ASP A 16 19.91 16.82 -5.91
N TYR A 17 19.17 17.42 -4.98
CA TYR A 17 17.84 16.97 -4.61
C TYR A 17 16.92 18.15 -4.27
N GLY A 18 15.61 17.91 -4.32
CA GLY A 18 14.57 18.85 -3.93
C GLY A 18 13.46 18.17 -3.16
N LEU A 19 12.68 18.98 -2.44
CA LEU A 19 11.47 18.56 -1.73
C LEU A 19 10.28 19.32 -2.32
N GLU A 20 9.26 18.59 -2.80
CA GLU A 20 8.05 19.16 -3.37
C GLU A 20 6.87 18.86 -2.44
N PRO A 21 6.22 19.88 -1.85
CA PRO A 21 5.07 19.69 -1.00
C PRO A 21 3.83 19.34 -1.80
N LEU A 22 3.07 18.35 -1.31
CA LEU A 22 1.73 18.03 -1.78
C LEU A 22 0.74 18.21 -0.64
N SER A 23 -0.49 18.60 -0.95
CA SER A 23 -1.58 18.65 0.05
C SER A 23 -2.94 18.38 -0.58
N LYS A 24 -3.82 17.73 0.21
CA LYS A 24 -5.23 17.50 -0.15
C LYS A 24 -6.09 17.74 1.08
N GLU A 25 -7.13 18.53 0.94
CA GLU A 25 -8.17 18.67 1.94
C GLU A 25 -9.07 17.42 1.90
N VAL A 26 -9.08 16.64 2.98
CA VAL A 26 -9.83 15.36 3.05
C VAL A 26 -11.02 15.46 4.00
N ALA A 27 -11.02 16.42 4.93
CA ALA A 27 -12.14 16.78 5.79
C ALA A 27 -12.04 18.27 6.13
N ARG A 28 -13.14 18.83 6.65
CA ARG A 28 -13.24 20.27 6.96
C ARG A 28 -12.08 20.82 7.79
N ASP A 29 -11.55 20.00 8.70
CA ASP A 29 -10.50 20.40 9.64
C ASP A 29 -9.23 19.55 9.49
N PHE A 30 -9.11 18.79 8.37
CA PHE A 30 -7.96 17.94 8.15
C PHE A 30 -7.43 18.04 6.71
N THR A 31 -6.22 18.60 6.60
CA THR A 31 -5.45 18.64 5.35
C THR A 31 -4.33 17.61 5.41
N LEU A 32 -4.44 16.62 4.54
CA LEU A 32 -3.37 15.65 4.33
C LEU A 32 -2.19 16.33 3.64
N ARG A 33 -0.99 16.15 4.18
CA ARG A 33 0.26 16.67 3.62
C ARG A 33 1.20 15.53 3.28
N ARG A 34 1.93 15.70 2.19
CA ARG A 34 2.96 14.77 1.70
C ARG A 34 4.16 15.57 1.24
N THR A 35 5.32 14.91 1.15
CA THR A 35 6.53 15.49 0.58
C THR A 35 7.09 14.54 -0.46
N VAL A 36 7.24 15.00 -1.69
CA VAL A 36 7.95 14.26 -2.72
C VAL A 36 9.43 14.62 -2.63
N VAL A 37 10.25 13.60 -2.46
CA VAL A 37 11.71 13.68 -2.59
C VAL A 37 12.05 13.53 -4.06
N VAL A 38 12.80 14.46 -4.60
CA VAL A 38 13.26 14.47 -6.00
C VAL A 38 14.78 14.41 -5.99
N LEU A 39 15.36 13.31 -6.44
CA LEU A 39 16.81 13.15 -6.62
C LEU A 39 17.18 13.37 -8.08
N ARG A 40 18.27 14.10 -8.33
CA ARG A 40 18.75 14.40 -9.68
C ARG A 40 20.20 14.02 -9.83
N GLY A 41 20.57 13.50 -11.00
CA GLY A 41 21.95 13.17 -11.34
C GLY A 41 22.07 12.55 -12.73
N ALA A 42 23.19 12.83 -13.40
CA ALA A 42 23.48 12.35 -14.76
C ALA A 42 22.38 12.69 -15.79
N GLY A 43 21.69 13.82 -15.61
CA GLY A 43 20.60 14.25 -16.51
C GLY A 43 19.26 13.55 -16.27
N GLU A 44 19.16 12.65 -15.27
CA GLU A 44 17.95 11.92 -14.90
C GLU A 44 17.39 12.40 -13.55
N GLU A 45 16.14 12.05 -13.30
CA GLU A 45 15.43 12.38 -12.07
C GLU A 45 14.70 11.14 -11.52
N GLY A 46 14.81 10.92 -10.19
CA GLY A 46 14.05 9.90 -9.48
C GLY A 46 13.20 10.52 -8.38
N ARG A 47 12.00 10.00 -8.14
CA ARG A 47 11.00 10.55 -7.23
C ARG A 47 10.52 9.51 -6.23
N GLY A 48 10.24 9.94 -4.99
CA GLY A 48 9.62 9.11 -3.96
C GLY A 48 8.77 9.97 -3.02
N GLU A 49 7.73 9.41 -2.44
CA GLU A 49 6.76 10.16 -1.63
C GLU A 49 6.84 9.76 -0.16
N ASP A 50 7.10 10.74 0.72
CA ASP A 50 6.98 10.62 2.17
C ASP A 50 5.51 10.77 2.55
N ILE A 51 4.97 9.70 3.14
CA ILE A 51 3.54 9.59 3.44
C ILE A 51 3.25 9.67 4.94
N ASP A 52 4.14 10.22 5.77
CA ASP A 52 3.85 10.42 7.19
C ASP A 52 2.54 11.22 7.35
N TYR A 53 1.66 10.71 8.22
CA TYR A 53 0.33 11.30 8.42
C TYR A 53 0.33 12.56 9.29
N ALA A 54 1.40 12.82 10.04
CA ALA A 54 1.51 13.99 10.90
C ALA A 54 1.88 15.23 10.07
N PRO A 55 0.99 16.23 9.94
CA PRO A 55 1.24 17.41 9.13
C PRO A 55 2.48 18.20 9.58
N ASP A 56 2.73 18.23 10.88
CA ASP A 56 3.88 18.94 11.46
C ASP A 56 5.21 18.27 11.09
N VAL A 57 5.24 16.92 11.03
CA VAL A 57 6.41 16.16 10.58
C VAL A 57 6.74 16.49 9.13
N GLN A 58 5.74 16.56 8.26
CA GLN A 58 5.92 16.95 6.86
C GLN A 58 6.43 18.39 6.72
N LEU A 59 5.83 19.33 7.46
CA LEU A 59 6.26 20.74 7.44
C LEU A 59 7.68 20.93 8.00
N GLN A 60 8.06 20.13 9.01
CA GLN A 60 9.40 20.17 9.57
C GLN A 60 10.42 19.63 8.56
N PHE A 61 10.14 18.49 7.94
CA PHE A 61 11.02 17.91 6.91
C PHE A 61 11.31 18.89 5.76
N GLN A 62 10.30 19.64 5.31
CA GLN A 62 10.48 20.65 4.25
C GLN A 62 11.34 21.86 4.66
N LYS A 63 11.55 22.06 5.96
CA LYS A 63 12.34 23.16 6.54
C LYS A 63 13.68 22.72 7.11
N ASP A 64 13.88 21.42 7.30
CA ASP A 64 15.11 20.86 7.84
C ASP A 64 16.33 21.26 7.00
N PRO A 65 17.52 21.32 7.62
CA PRO A 65 18.77 21.51 6.87
C PRO A 65 18.92 20.47 5.77
N PRO A 66 19.59 20.82 4.65
CA PRO A 66 19.82 19.90 3.55
C PRO A 66 20.45 18.58 4.01
N LEU A 67 19.91 17.46 3.53
CA LEU A 67 20.48 16.14 3.74
C LEU A 67 21.72 15.96 2.87
N PRO A 68 22.79 15.32 3.35
CA PRO A 68 24.02 15.08 2.59
C PRO A 68 23.85 13.88 1.64
N LEU A 69 23.02 14.02 0.62
CA LEU A 69 22.65 12.93 -0.30
C LEU A 69 23.54 12.88 -1.55
N ALA A 70 24.18 14.01 -1.93
CA ALA A 70 24.98 14.07 -3.15
C ALA A 70 26.22 13.16 -3.07
N GLY A 71 26.53 12.51 -4.17
CA GLY A 71 27.69 11.60 -4.28
C GLY A 71 27.46 10.47 -5.27
N GLU A 72 28.49 9.62 -5.36
CA GLU A 72 28.45 8.36 -6.10
C GLU A 72 28.15 7.21 -5.13
N HIS A 73 27.14 6.44 -5.41
CA HIS A 73 26.63 5.36 -4.57
C HIS A 73 26.33 4.11 -5.41
N THR A 74 26.12 3.00 -4.74
CA THR A 74 25.22 1.95 -5.21
C THR A 74 23.89 2.10 -4.49
N LEU A 75 22.83 1.47 -4.98
CA LEU A 75 21.55 1.48 -4.27
C LEU A 75 21.70 0.92 -2.84
N GLU A 76 22.55 -0.10 -2.64
CA GLU A 76 22.84 -0.65 -1.31
C GLU A 76 23.54 0.36 -0.40
N SER A 77 24.61 0.99 -0.88
CA SER A 77 25.34 1.97 -0.05
C SER A 77 24.48 3.16 0.32
N PHE A 78 23.62 3.62 -0.60
CA PHE A 78 22.65 4.69 -0.30
C PHE A 78 21.61 4.24 0.73
N SER A 79 21.04 3.04 0.60
CA SER A 79 20.09 2.47 1.56
C SER A 79 20.69 2.37 2.98
N LEU A 80 21.96 2.03 3.09
CA LEU A 80 22.66 2.00 4.38
C LEU A 80 22.79 3.38 5.02
N LEU A 81 23.04 4.43 4.22
CA LEU A 81 23.08 5.81 4.70
C LEU A 81 21.72 6.27 5.25
N GLN A 82 20.61 5.72 4.74
CA GLN A 82 19.27 6.08 5.18
C GLN A 82 18.77 5.26 6.40
N SER A 83 19.61 4.41 6.97
CA SER A 83 19.19 3.48 8.05
C SER A 83 18.66 4.15 9.32
N GLY A 84 19.04 5.42 9.58
CA GLY A 84 18.56 6.22 10.71
C GLY A 84 17.30 7.04 10.45
N GLN A 85 16.74 7.00 9.25
CA GLN A 85 15.52 7.74 8.92
C GLN A 85 14.27 7.01 9.41
N GLU A 86 13.22 7.77 9.74
CA GLU A 86 11.89 7.23 10.01
C GLU A 86 11.35 6.45 8.80
N PRO A 87 10.56 5.39 8.97
CA PRO A 87 10.23 4.45 7.90
C PRO A 87 9.64 5.10 6.64
N TYR A 88 8.69 6.01 6.78
CA TYR A 88 8.04 6.65 5.62
C TYR A 88 8.99 7.57 4.85
N ARG A 89 9.83 8.32 5.57
CA ARG A 89 10.86 9.16 4.98
C ARG A 89 11.93 8.32 4.29
N ARG A 90 12.36 7.25 4.95
CA ARG A 90 13.31 6.30 4.37
C ARG A 90 12.77 5.70 3.07
N TRP A 91 11.51 5.31 3.06
CA TRP A 91 10.84 4.83 1.85
C TRP A 91 10.89 5.88 0.73
N ALA A 92 10.56 7.14 1.02
CA ALA A 92 10.61 8.21 0.03
C ALA A 92 12.00 8.40 -0.56
N LEU A 93 13.05 8.40 0.28
CA LEU A 93 14.43 8.52 -0.14
C LEU A 93 14.88 7.31 -0.98
N GLU A 94 14.62 6.09 -0.51
CA GLU A 94 15.04 4.87 -1.18
C GLU A 94 14.25 4.58 -2.47
N SER A 95 12.95 4.90 -2.52
CA SER A 95 12.16 4.75 -3.74
C SER A 95 12.56 5.79 -4.80
N ALA A 96 12.90 7.03 -4.40
CA ALA A 96 13.48 8.02 -5.30
C ALA A 96 14.85 7.56 -5.84
N ALA A 97 15.69 6.98 -4.99
CA ALA A 97 17.00 6.46 -5.36
C ALA A 97 16.89 5.28 -6.34
N LEU A 98 15.97 4.35 -6.08
CA LEU A 98 15.68 3.25 -6.99
C LEU A 98 15.21 3.78 -8.36
N ALA A 99 14.28 4.73 -8.37
CA ALA A 99 13.79 5.35 -9.60
C ALA A 99 14.92 6.02 -10.40
N LEU A 100 15.79 6.78 -9.72
CA LEU A 100 16.93 7.43 -10.36
C LEU A 100 17.94 6.42 -10.91
N ALA A 101 18.31 5.41 -10.11
CA ALA A 101 19.27 4.39 -10.51
C ALA A 101 18.80 3.58 -11.72
N LEU A 102 17.51 3.21 -11.76
CA LEU A 102 16.93 2.50 -12.91
C LEU A 102 16.99 3.35 -14.19
N ARG A 103 16.69 4.65 -14.10
CA ARG A 103 16.76 5.58 -15.24
C ARG A 103 18.20 5.78 -15.71
N GLN A 104 19.14 5.98 -14.78
CA GLN A 104 20.56 6.10 -15.10
C GLN A 104 21.11 4.84 -15.77
N ALA A 105 20.60 3.66 -15.40
CA ALA A 105 20.95 2.38 -16.00
C ALA A 105 20.18 2.09 -17.31
N GLY A 106 19.19 2.90 -17.69
CA GLY A 106 18.36 2.69 -18.87
C GLY A 106 17.55 1.39 -18.84
N THR A 107 17.11 0.96 -17.65
CA THR A 107 16.38 -0.29 -17.42
C THR A 107 15.12 -0.08 -16.56
N THR A 108 14.32 -1.12 -16.37
CA THR A 108 13.18 -1.11 -15.47
C THR A 108 13.34 -2.13 -14.34
N LEU A 109 12.61 -1.96 -13.25
CA LEU A 109 12.57 -2.94 -12.16
C LEU A 109 12.13 -4.33 -12.69
N ALA A 110 11.12 -4.34 -13.54
CA ALA A 110 10.59 -5.58 -14.12
C ALA A 110 11.63 -6.33 -14.97
N ASP A 111 12.40 -5.62 -15.79
CA ASP A 111 13.48 -6.21 -16.60
C ASP A 111 14.55 -6.85 -15.72
N LEU A 112 14.99 -6.15 -14.66
CA LEU A 112 16.01 -6.67 -13.73
C LEU A 112 15.52 -7.90 -12.97
N LEU A 113 14.23 -7.97 -12.67
CA LEU A 113 13.61 -9.10 -11.99
C LEU A 113 13.22 -10.24 -12.95
N GLY A 114 13.36 -10.03 -14.26
CA GLY A 114 12.92 -11.01 -15.28
C GLY A 114 11.41 -11.24 -15.24
N ARG A 115 10.62 -10.22 -14.89
CA ARG A 115 9.16 -10.29 -14.79
C ARG A 115 8.51 -9.37 -15.83
N ALA A 116 7.34 -9.77 -16.33
CA ALA A 116 6.53 -8.92 -17.20
C ALA A 116 5.43 -8.23 -16.40
N PRO A 117 5.37 -6.89 -16.34
CA PRO A 117 4.27 -6.19 -15.70
C PRO A 117 2.95 -6.55 -16.36
N GLN A 118 1.92 -6.77 -15.55
CA GLN A 118 0.58 -7.12 -16.01
C GLN A 118 -0.41 -5.99 -15.65
N PRO A 119 -1.54 -5.87 -16.34
CA PRO A 119 -2.62 -4.99 -15.91
C PRO A 119 -3.05 -5.32 -14.48
N VAL A 120 -3.27 -4.30 -13.65
CA VAL A 120 -3.53 -4.47 -12.21
C VAL A 120 -5.02 -4.50 -11.94
N ARG A 121 -5.50 -5.61 -11.40
CA ARG A 121 -6.82 -5.66 -10.79
C ARG A 121 -6.79 -4.81 -9.52
N PHE A 122 -7.72 -3.88 -9.38
CA PHE A 122 -7.84 -3.07 -8.16
C PHE A 122 -9.24 -3.11 -7.57
N VAL A 123 -9.32 -2.80 -6.29
CA VAL A 123 -10.54 -2.53 -5.54
C VAL A 123 -10.58 -1.06 -5.12
N VAL A 124 -11.78 -0.53 -4.90
CA VAL A 124 -11.97 0.81 -4.35
C VAL A 124 -12.28 0.71 -2.87
N SER A 125 -11.38 1.28 -2.05
CA SER A 125 -11.62 1.44 -0.62
C SER A 125 -12.54 2.63 -0.40
N THR A 126 -13.75 2.38 0.12
CA THR A 126 -14.75 3.43 0.30
C THR A 126 -15.69 3.14 1.47
N ARG A 127 -16.50 4.14 1.84
CA ARG A 127 -17.56 3.98 2.84
C ARG A 127 -18.78 3.31 2.23
N THR A 128 -19.50 2.52 3.02
CA THR A 128 -20.71 1.82 2.58
C THR A 128 -21.74 2.73 1.92
N ALA A 129 -21.90 3.96 2.44
CA ALA A 129 -22.82 4.96 1.89
C ALA A 129 -22.49 5.40 0.45
N ALA A 130 -21.23 5.28 0.00
CA ALA A 130 -20.82 5.63 -1.36
C ALA A 130 -20.93 4.46 -2.33
N VAL A 131 -21.05 3.22 -1.86
CA VAL A 131 -21.09 2.01 -2.70
C VAL A 131 -22.21 2.05 -3.76
N PRO A 132 -23.46 2.49 -3.46
CA PRO A 132 -24.50 2.55 -4.48
C PRO A 132 -24.15 3.47 -5.65
N ALA A 133 -23.65 4.69 -5.37
CA ALA A 133 -23.30 5.65 -6.41
C ALA A 133 -22.11 5.16 -7.27
N TRP A 134 -21.08 4.58 -6.66
CA TRP A 134 -19.98 3.97 -7.39
C TRP A 134 -20.43 2.75 -8.20
N SER A 135 -21.36 1.93 -7.68
CA SER A 135 -21.89 0.76 -8.37
C SER A 135 -22.79 1.12 -9.57
N GLU A 136 -23.50 2.26 -9.49
CA GLU A 136 -24.30 2.80 -10.58
C GLU A 136 -23.40 3.29 -11.72
N GLU A 137 -22.35 4.05 -11.40
CA GLU A 137 -21.42 4.60 -12.38
C GLU A 137 -20.51 3.53 -13.00
N TYR A 138 -20.07 2.55 -12.17
CA TYR A 138 -19.16 1.47 -12.56
C TYR A 138 -19.71 0.12 -12.10
N PRO A 139 -20.58 -0.54 -12.89
CA PRO A 139 -21.25 -1.78 -12.46
C PRO A 139 -20.32 -2.96 -12.15
N MET A 140 -19.09 -2.96 -12.69
CA MET A 140 -18.11 -4.02 -12.46
C MET A 140 -17.09 -3.68 -11.37
N LEU A 141 -17.22 -2.51 -10.74
CA LEU A 141 -16.29 -2.06 -9.71
C LEU A 141 -16.35 -2.98 -8.48
N ARG A 142 -15.19 -3.28 -7.93
CA ARG A 142 -15.03 -4.12 -6.75
C ARG A 142 -14.55 -3.29 -5.56
N PHE A 143 -14.86 -3.73 -4.35
CA PHE A 143 -14.72 -2.89 -3.16
C PHE A 143 -13.86 -3.53 -2.07
N LYS A 144 -13.15 -2.66 -1.34
CA LYS A 144 -12.69 -2.87 0.01
C LYS A 144 -13.52 -1.99 0.93
N LEU A 145 -14.08 -2.57 1.99
CA LEU A 145 -14.97 -1.86 2.92
C LEU A 145 -14.44 -1.97 4.35
N ASP A 146 -14.61 -0.90 5.13
CA ASP A 146 -14.31 -0.89 6.56
C ASP A 146 -15.56 -1.29 7.34
N ALA A 147 -15.54 -2.43 8.04
CA ALA A 147 -16.63 -2.85 8.88
C ALA A 147 -16.65 -2.06 10.20
N GLY A 148 -17.81 -1.58 10.58
CA GLY A 148 -18.02 -0.82 11.82
C GLY A 148 -19.24 -1.29 12.60
N LYS A 149 -19.37 -0.80 13.83
CA LYS A 149 -20.49 -1.09 14.75
C LYS A 149 -21.88 -0.72 14.20
N ASP A 150 -21.92 0.12 13.18
CA ASP A 150 -23.13 0.55 12.46
C ASP A 150 -23.56 -0.43 11.36
N TRP A 151 -22.82 -1.52 11.14
CA TRP A 151 -23.16 -2.56 10.17
C TRP A 151 -24.27 -3.45 10.71
N THR A 152 -25.51 -3.09 10.39
CA THR A 152 -26.69 -3.94 10.65
C THR A 152 -26.90 -4.96 9.53
N ASP A 153 -27.73 -5.97 9.79
CA ASP A 153 -28.07 -6.99 8.77
C ASP A 153 -28.75 -6.37 7.55
N GLU A 154 -29.55 -5.32 7.77
CA GLU A 154 -30.20 -4.57 6.70
C GLU A 154 -29.16 -3.84 5.83
N LEU A 155 -28.16 -3.19 6.44
CA LEU A 155 -27.09 -2.54 5.69
C LEU A 155 -26.26 -3.55 4.90
N ILE A 156 -25.84 -4.64 5.55
CA ILE A 156 -25.06 -5.72 4.92
C ILE A 156 -25.80 -6.27 3.71
N ALA A 157 -27.11 -6.49 3.80
CA ALA A 157 -27.94 -7.01 2.71
C ALA A 157 -28.04 -6.05 1.49
N THR A 158 -27.72 -4.78 1.65
CA THR A 158 -27.68 -3.80 0.53
C THR A 158 -26.37 -3.79 -0.24
N LEU A 159 -25.31 -4.37 0.31
CA LEU A 159 -23.98 -4.36 -0.29
C LEU A 159 -23.83 -5.45 -1.36
N PRO A 160 -23.08 -5.21 -2.44
CA PRO A 160 -22.88 -6.19 -3.51
C PRO A 160 -21.89 -7.28 -3.08
N ALA A 161 -22.39 -8.32 -2.41
CA ALA A 161 -21.57 -9.35 -1.77
C ALA A 161 -20.57 -10.02 -2.75
N ASP A 162 -20.95 -10.19 -4.01
CA ASP A 162 -20.12 -10.74 -5.09
C ASP A 162 -19.00 -9.81 -5.57
N ARG A 163 -19.03 -8.53 -5.14
CA ARG A 163 -18.04 -7.50 -5.52
C ARG A 163 -17.29 -6.89 -4.34
N VAL A 164 -17.47 -7.41 -3.12
CA VAL A 164 -16.64 -7.06 -1.96
C VAL A 164 -15.51 -8.07 -1.87
N ASP A 165 -14.29 -7.63 -2.13
CA ASP A 165 -13.10 -8.49 -2.11
C ASP A 165 -12.35 -8.47 -0.79
N THR A 166 -12.53 -7.42 0.01
CA THR A 166 -11.89 -7.28 1.32
C THR A 166 -12.81 -6.52 2.28
N VAL A 167 -12.94 -7.04 3.49
CA VAL A 167 -13.56 -6.31 4.61
C VAL A 167 -12.50 -6.12 5.69
N ASP A 168 -12.21 -4.85 6.00
CA ASP A 168 -11.23 -4.46 7.01
C ASP A 168 -11.96 -4.17 8.33
N PHE A 169 -11.64 -4.94 9.36
CA PHE A 169 -12.24 -4.80 10.68
C PHE A 169 -11.61 -3.70 11.54
N LYS A 170 -10.46 -3.14 11.11
CA LYS A 170 -9.72 -2.13 11.89
C LYS A 170 -9.42 -2.54 13.33
N GLY A 171 -9.48 -3.83 13.63
CA GLY A 171 -9.43 -4.36 14.99
C GLY A 171 -8.08 -4.28 15.68
N ILE A 172 -7.00 -4.05 14.92
CA ILE A 172 -5.64 -3.92 15.46
C ILE A 172 -5.17 -2.45 15.57
N TYR A 173 -5.96 -1.51 15.08
CA TYR A 173 -5.69 -0.09 15.26
C TYR A 173 -6.05 0.38 16.68
N ARG A 174 -5.37 1.42 17.17
CA ARG A 174 -5.59 1.96 18.52
C ARG A 174 -6.57 3.13 18.51
N ALA A 175 -7.37 3.23 19.57
CA ALA A 175 -8.22 4.37 19.94
C ALA A 175 -9.05 4.97 18.78
N ALA A 176 -8.66 6.13 18.24
CA ALA A 176 -9.49 6.91 17.32
C ALA A 176 -9.70 6.27 15.93
N PHE A 177 -8.91 5.28 15.55
CA PHE A 177 -8.96 4.66 14.22
C PHE A 177 -9.33 3.17 14.25
N GLY A 178 -9.46 2.58 15.45
CA GLY A 178 -9.77 1.16 15.64
C GLY A 178 -11.23 0.94 15.98
N GLU A 179 -11.75 -0.21 15.61
CA GLU A 179 -13.05 -0.70 16.07
C GLU A 179 -12.83 -1.73 17.19
N PRO A 180 -13.65 -1.71 18.23
CA PRO A 180 -13.57 -2.73 19.29
C PRO A 180 -13.92 -4.12 18.74
N PRO A 181 -13.33 -5.19 19.29
CA PRO A 181 -13.64 -6.54 18.87
C PRO A 181 -15.14 -6.87 19.11
N ASP A 182 -15.81 -7.32 18.03
CA ASP A 182 -17.21 -7.73 18.06
C ASP A 182 -17.36 -9.07 17.33
N ALA A 183 -17.48 -10.14 18.11
CA ALA A 183 -17.56 -11.50 17.57
C ALA A 183 -18.84 -11.74 16.72
N ALA A 184 -19.97 -11.09 17.08
CA ALA A 184 -21.20 -11.20 16.34
C ALA A 184 -21.13 -10.49 14.98
N LEU A 185 -20.55 -9.29 14.96
CA LEU A 185 -20.27 -8.56 13.71
C LEU A 185 -19.34 -9.39 12.81
N TYR A 186 -18.24 -9.90 13.36
CA TYR A 186 -17.26 -10.66 12.59
C TYR A 186 -17.87 -11.92 11.94
N ALA A 187 -18.69 -12.66 12.67
CA ALA A 187 -19.40 -13.80 12.11
C ALA A 187 -20.34 -13.41 10.97
N ARG A 188 -21.20 -12.38 11.19
CA ARG A 188 -22.14 -11.92 10.15
C ARG A 188 -21.43 -11.45 8.89
N VAL A 189 -20.35 -10.69 9.04
CA VAL A 189 -19.53 -10.20 7.91
C VAL A 189 -18.89 -11.37 7.17
N ALA A 190 -18.30 -12.32 7.88
CA ALA A 190 -17.65 -13.47 7.28
C ALA A 190 -18.63 -14.38 6.50
N GLU A 191 -19.88 -14.49 6.97
CA GLU A 191 -20.95 -15.22 6.31
C GLU A 191 -21.52 -14.46 5.10
N ALA A 192 -21.70 -13.14 5.23
CA ALA A 192 -22.28 -12.30 4.17
C ALA A 192 -21.36 -12.12 2.97
N PHE A 193 -20.04 -12.15 3.18
CA PHE A 193 -19.01 -11.97 2.15
C PHE A 193 -18.10 -13.19 2.07
N PRO A 194 -18.58 -14.33 1.56
CA PRO A 194 -17.87 -15.61 1.64
C PRO A 194 -16.54 -15.65 0.87
N ASP A 195 -16.36 -14.80 -0.14
CA ASP A 195 -15.16 -14.72 -0.98
C ASP A 195 -14.21 -13.59 -0.57
N ALA A 196 -14.60 -12.74 0.39
CA ALA A 196 -13.78 -11.60 0.81
C ALA A 196 -12.66 -11.99 1.78
N TRP A 197 -11.53 -11.32 1.68
CA TRP A 197 -10.52 -11.32 2.71
C TRP A 197 -11.01 -10.56 3.95
N LEU A 198 -10.71 -11.12 5.12
CA LEU A 198 -11.07 -10.58 6.44
C LEU A 198 -9.82 -9.92 7.03
N GLU A 199 -9.69 -8.61 6.79
CA GLU A 199 -8.45 -7.88 7.10
C GLU A 199 -8.48 -7.35 8.54
N ASP A 200 -7.34 -7.48 9.23
CA ASP A 200 -7.05 -6.90 10.54
C ASP A 200 -8.11 -7.14 11.64
N PRO A 201 -8.62 -8.36 11.84
CA PRO A 201 -9.52 -8.60 12.97
C PRO A 201 -8.77 -8.50 14.30
N ALA A 202 -9.43 -7.93 15.32
CA ALA A 202 -8.97 -8.06 16.70
C ALA A 202 -9.21 -9.47 17.19
N LEU A 203 -8.16 -10.26 17.45
CA LEU A 203 -8.23 -11.65 17.84
C LEU A 203 -8.31 -11.78 19.36
N THR A 204 -9.52 -11.83 19.90
CA THR A 204 -9.84 -12.27 21.24
C THR A 204 -10.30 -13.74 21.22
N PRO A 205 -10.41 -14.43 22.38
CA PRO A 205 -10.98 -15.81 22.40
C PRO A 205 -12.36 -15.91 21.77
N GLU A 206 -13.18 -14.85 21.87
CA GLU A 206 -14.54 -14.79 21.33
C GLU A 206 -14.51 -14.59 19.81
N THR A 207 -13.73 -13.61 19.30
CA THR A 207 -13.63 -13.33 17.87
C THR A 207 -12.91 -14.45 17.12
N MET A 208 -11.91 -15.08 17.76
CA MET A 208 -11.25 -16.27 17.18
C MET A 208 -12.21 -17.41 16.97
N ARG A 209 -13.09 -17.71 17.96
CA ARG A 209 -14.13 -18.75 17.79
C ARG A 209 -15.10 -18.41 16.66
N ALA A 210 -15.51 -17.14 16.55
CA ALA A 210 -16.41 -16.68 15.50
C ALA A 210 -15.78 -16.81 14.10
N LEU A 211 -14.48 -16.56 13.98
CA LEU A 211 -13.74 -16.59 12.71
C LEU A 211 -13.07 -17.94 12.41
N GLU A 212 -13.11 -18.93 13.32
CA GLU A 212 -12.49 -20.24 13.12
C GLU A 212 -12.87 -20.90 11.77
N PRO A 213 -14.16 -20.94 11.37
CA PRO A 213 -14.56 -21.52 10.07
C PRO A 213 -14.03 -20.76 8.85
N HIS A 214 -13.56 -19.53 9.05
CA HIS A 214 -13.12 -18.58 8.02
C HIS A 214 -11.64 -18.20 8.17
N SER A 215 -10.89 -18.90 9.00
CA SER A 215 -9.50 -18.57 9.36
C SER A 215 -8.56 -18.51 8.15
N ASP A 216 -8.88 -19.26 7.10
CA ASP A 216 -8.12 -19.26 5.84
C ASP A 216 -8.27 -17.97 5.02
N ARG A 217 -9.24 -17.12 5.33
CA ARG A 217 -9.47 -15.80 4.71
C ARG A 217 -9.00 -14.64 5.58
N ILE A 218 -8.45 -14.89 6.77
CA ILE A 218 -7.91 -13.84 7.62
C ILE A 218 -6.60 -13.35 7.01
N THR A 219 -6.46 -12.03 6.90
CA THR A 219 -5.27 -11.34 6.40
C THR A 219 -4.91 -10.16 7.29
N TRP A 220 -3.68 -9.68 7.18
CA TRP A 220 -3.16 -8.56 7.97
C TRP A 220 -2.57 -7.49 7.08
N ASP A 221 -2.82 -6.26 7.47
CA ASP A 221 -2.34 -5.02 6.88
C ASP A 221 -1.49 -4.23 7.88
N ALA A 222 -2.13 -3.67 8.91
CA ALA A 222 -1.51 -2.70 9.81
C ALA A 222 -0.38 -3.29 10.66
N ALA A 223 -0.39 -4.60 10.91
CA ALA A 223 0.66 -5.27 11.68
C ALA A 223 1.96 -5.49 10.89
N ILE A 224 1.93 -5.42 9.56
CA ILE A 224 3.03 -5.94 8.72
C ILE A 224 3.96 -4.80 8.27
N HIS A 225 5.18 -4.80 8.82
CA HIS A 225 6.26 -3.84 8.50
C HIS A 225 7.58 -4.56 8.15
N ALA A 226 7.70 -5.84 8.51
CA ALA A 226 8.85 -6.68 8.24
C ALA A 226 8.45 -8.16 8.29
N TRP A 227 9.35 -9.04 7.87
CA TRP A 227 9.09 -10.48 7.95
C TRP A 227 8.91 -10.98 9.40
N SER A 228 9.63 -10.40 10.37
CA SER A 228 9.45 -10.74 11.78
C SER A 228 8.03 -10.55 12.30
N ASP A 229 7.26 -9.64 11.68
CA ASP A 229 5.87 -9.43 12.06
C ASP A 229 5.00 -10.58 11.58
N VAL A 230 5.32 -11.15 10.40
CA VAL A 230 4.66 -12.35 9.88
C VAL A 230 4.92 -13.56 10.79
N GLU A 231 6.16 -13.70 11.26
CA GLU A 231 6.55 -14.77 12.20
C GLU A 231 5.86 -14.63 13.57
N ALA A 232 5.50 -13.41 13.96
CA ALA A 232 4.79 -13.11 15.21
C ALA A 232 3.25 -13.28 15.10
N LEU A 233 2.70 -13.53 13.92
CA LEU A 233 1.25 -13.77 13.76
C LEU A 233 0.81 -15.02 14.50
N PRO A 234 -0.44 -15.08 15.01
CA PRO A 234 -0.95 -16.21 15.80
C PRO A 234 -1.06 -17.50 14.99
N PHE A 235 -1.10 -17.42 13.67
CA PHE A 235 -1.06 -18.53 12.73
C PHE A 235 -0.55 -18.09 11.37
N ARG A 236 -0.12 -19.05 10.54
CA ARG A 236 0.41 -18.77 9.20
C ARG A 236 -0.70 -18.23 8.29
N PRO A 237 -0.51 -17.02 7.71
CA PRO A 237 -1.49 -16.44 6.78
C PRO A 237 -1.44 -17.15 5.42
N ARG A 238 -2.56 -17.15 4.71
CA ARG A 238 -2.60 -17.52 3.28
C ARG A 238 -2.36 -16.32 2.38
N CYS A 239 -2.68 -15.13 2.87
CA CYS A 239 -2.53 -13.88 2.13
C CYS A 239 -2.20 -12.73 3.08
N LEU A 240 -1.45 -11.74 2.58
CA LEU A 240 -1.08 -10.53 3.32
C LEU A 240 -1.23 -9.29 2.45
N ASN A 241 -1.54 -8.16 3.09
CA ASN A 241 -1.48 -6.85 2.45
C ASN A 241 -0.03 -6.35 2.43
N SER A 242 0.41 -5.88 1.27
CA SER A 242 1.71 -5.23 1.08
C SER A 242 1.53 -3.73 0.90
N LYS A 243 1.92 -2.94 1.90
CA LYS A 243 2.00 -1.48 1.81
C LYS A 243 3.46 -1.03 1.79
N PRO A 244 4.03 -0.76 0.62
CA PRO A 244 5.47 -0.58 0.42
C PRO A 244 6.12 0.40 1.39
N SER A 245 5.50 1.55 1.62
CA SER A 245 6.03 2.59 2.52
C SER A 245 6.16 2.15 3.99
N ARG A 246 5.39 1.18 4.47
CA ARG A 246 5.51 0.65 5.84
C ARG A 246 6.80 -0.10 6.09
N PHE A 247 7.36 -0.73 5.07
CA PHE A 247 8.64 -1.43 5.19
C PHE A 247 9.81 -0.46 5.39
N GLY A 248 9.65 0.79 5.02
CA GLY A 248 10.64 1.86 5.18
C GLY A 248 11.90 1.67 4.34
N SER A 249 12.10 0.52 3.71
CA SER A 249 13.29 0.19 2.93
C SER A 249 12.89 -0.66 1.73
N VAL A 250 13.44 -0.32 0.56
CA VAL A 250 13.29 -1.10 -0.67
C VAL A 250 13.77 -2.54 -0.45
N ARG A 251 14.90 -2.72 0.24
CA ARG A 251 15.42 -4.05 0.58
C ARG A 251 14.42 -4.87 1.38
N ARG A 252 13.89 -4.31 2.48
CA ARG A 252 12.92 -5.04 3.33
C ARG A 252 11.68 -5.45 2.55
N LEU A 253 11.19 -4.58 1.69
CA LEU A 253 10.03 -4.87 0.84
C LEU A 253 10.33 -6.01 -0.14
N LEU A 254 11.46 -5.96 -0.85
CA LEU A 254 11.84 -6.99 -1.81
C LEU A 254 12.13 -8.33 -1.14
N ASP A 255 12.81 -8.33 0.02
CA ASP A 255 13.02 -9.53 0.84
C ASP A 255 11.68 -10.12 1.33
N PHE A 256 10.70 -9.28 1.67
CA PHE A 256 9.36 -9.71 2.05
C PHE A 256 8.64 -10.39 0.87
N TYR A 257 8.70 -9.81 -0.32
CA TYR A 257 8.12 -10.42 -1.53
C TYR A 257 8.74 -11.78 -1.84
N ASP A 258 10.06 -11.89 -1.78
CA ASP A 258 10.78 -13.16 -2.01
C ASP A 258 10.39 -14.23 -0.98
N ARG A 259 10.27 -13.85 0.31
CA ARG A 259 9.85 -14.78 1.37
C ARG A 259 8.39 -15.19 1.22
N CYS A 260 7.47 -14.28 0.93
CA CYS A 260 6.08 -14.64 0.68
C CYS A 260 5.97 -15.64 -0.48
N ALA A 261 6.70 -15.41 -1.58
CA ALA A 261 6.74 -16.33 -2.72
C ALA A 261 7.31 -17.71 -2.33
N ALA A 262 8.40 -17.76 -1.55
CA ALA A 262 9.01 -19.01 -1.09
C ALA A 262 8.10 -19.78 -0.14
N GLU A 263 7.34 -19.07 0.69
CA GLU A 263 6.41 -19.65 1.65
C GLU A 263 5.00 -19.94 1.04
N GLY A 264 4.74 -19.55 -0.21
CA GLY A 264 3.43 -19.72 -0.84
C GLY A 264 2.34 -18.86 -0.21
N ILE A 265 2.72 -17.69 0.35
CA ILE A 265 1.80 -16.69 0.88
C ILE A 265 1.43 -15.73 -0.25
N ALA A 266 0.16 -15.65 -0.58
CA ALA A 266 -0.36 -14.70 -1.56
C ALA A 266 -0.26 -13.25 -1.05
N LEU A 267 -0.24 -12.30 -1.99
CA LEU A 267 -0.17 -10.89 -1.66
C LEU A 267 -1.26 -10.11 -2.40
N TYR A 268 -1.73 -9.04 -1.79
CA TYR A 268 -2.40 -7.93 -2.47
C TYR A 268 -1.76 -6.62 -2.03
N GLY A 269 -1.83 -5.61 -2.88
CA GLY A 269 -1.25 -4.31 -2.60
C GLY A 269 -2.21 -3.39 -1.89
N GLY A 270 -1.66 -2.48 -1.10
CA GLY A 270 -2.41 -1.37 -0.52
C GLY A 270 -1.62 -0.08 -0.53
N GLY A 271 -2.33 1.04 -0.51
CA GLY A 271 -1.77 2.38 -0.37
C GLY A 271 -1.94 2.93 1.03
N GLN A 272 -1.23 4.04 1.27
CA GLN A 272 -1.32 4.86 2.47
C GLN A 272 -1.79 6.28 2.15
N TYR A 273 -2.73 6.38 1.21
CA TYR A 273 -3.24 7.66 0.74
C TYR A 273 -2.15 8.55 0.11
N GLU A 274 -1.37 7.96 -0.80
CA GLU A 274 -0.40 8.68 -1.62
C GLU A 274 -1.11 9.71 -2.50
N LEU A 275 -0.56 10.92 -2.57
CA LEU A 275 -1.13 12.02 -3.35
C LEU A 275 -0.45 12.20 -4.73
N GLY A 276 0.73 11.67 -4.90
CA GLY A 276 1.56 11.83 -6.09
C GLY A 276 2.20 10.53 -6.57
N VAL A 277 3.50 10.58 -6.81
CA VAL A 277 4.29 9.48 -7.40
C VAL A 277 4.20 8.18 -6.61
N GLY A 278 3.99 8.23 -5.31
CA GLY A 278 3.81 7.04 -4.48
C GLY A 278 2.68 6.15 -4.96
N ARG A 279 1.58 6.74 -5.47
CA ARG A 279 0.45 5.99 -6.03
C ARG A 279 0.86 5.19 -7.28
N GLU A 280 1.61 5.80 -8.18
CA GLU A 280 2.12 5.14 -9.38
C GLU A 280 3.11 4.02 -9.03
N GLN A 281 3.97 4.25 -8.03
CA GLN A 281 4.93 3.25 -7.56
C GLN A 281 4.26 2.02 -6.97
N ILE A 282 3.22 2.17 -6.14
CA ILE A 282 2.51 1.00 -5.59
C ILE A 282 1.71 0.26 -6.67
N GLN A 283 1.18 0.94 -7.68
CA GLN A 283 0.54 0.32 -8.84
C GLN A 283 1.54 -0.48 -9.66
N LEU A 284 2.74 0.06 -9.90
CA LEU A 284 3.81 -0.66 -10.60
C LEU A 284 4.26 -1.90 -9.82
N LEU A 285 4.45 -1.78 -8.51
CA LEU A 285 4.79 -2.95 -7.67
C LEU A 285 3.68 -4.02 -7.73
N ALA A 286 2.40 -3.61 -7.68
CA ALA A 286 1.29 -4.53 -7.84
C ALA A 286 1.34 -5.24 -9.21
N SER A 287 1.64 -4.52 -10.30
CA SER A 287 1.71 -5.07 -11.65
C SER A 287 2.81 -6.13 -11.83
N VAL A 288 3.87 -6.05 -11.02
CA VAL A 288 5.03 -6.95 -11.07
C VAL A 288 4.88 -8.15 -10.12
N PHE A 289 4.23 -7.96 -8.95
CA PHE A 289 4.26 -8.96 -7.87
C PHE A 289 2.91 -9.64 -7.62
N HIS A 290 1.79 -8.95 -7.80
CA HIS A 290 0.44 -9.48 -7.48
C HIS A 290 -0.67 -8.84 -8.33
N PRO A 291 -0.56 -8.85 -9.69
CA PRO A 291 -1.47 -8.10 -10.58
C PRO A 291 -2.93 -8.51 -10.48
N ASP A 292 -3.20 -9.82 -10.26
CA ASP A 292 -4.56 -10.39 -10.24
C ASP A 292 -5.24 -10.31 -8.87
N ALA A 293 -4.52 -9.83 -7.84
CA ALA A 293 -5.04 -9.73 -6.49
C ALA A 293 -5.99 -8.52 -6.34
N PRO A 294 -6.83 -8.49 -5.29
CA PRO A 294 -7.73 -7.35 -5.02
C PRO A 294 -6.95 -6.17 -4.43
N ASN A 295 -6.14 -5.52 -5.26
CA ASN A 295 -5.23 -4.47 -4.84
C ASN A 295 -5.96 -3.18 -4.47
N ASP A 296 -5.77 -2.67 -3.27
CA ASP A 296 -6.27 -1.35 -2.83
C ASP A 296 -5.34 -0.23 -3.34
N VAL A 297 -5.20 -0.19 -4.67
CA VAL A 297 -4.33 0.78 -5.37
C VAL A 297 -5.07 1.50 -6.51
N ALA A 298 -6.38 1.64 -6.39
CA ALA A 298 -7.19 2.38 -7.35
C ALA A 298 -6.58 3.77 -7.65
N PRO A 299 -6.79 4.33 -8.86
CA PRO A 299 -6.43 5.70 -9.15
C PRO A 299 -6.93 6.67 -8.08
N ALA A 300 -6.12 7.69 -7.73
CA ALA A 300 -6.39 8.60 -6.60
C ALA A 300 -7.78 9.30 -6.68
N ALA A 301 -8.35 9.38 -7.86
CA ALA A 301 -9.68 9.94 -8.08
C ALA A 301 -10.81 9.11 -7.45
N TYR A 302 -10.61 7.82 -7.22
CA TYR A 302 -11.57 6.96 -6.52
C TYR A 302 -11.61 7.20 -4.99
N ASN A 303 -10.65 7.95 -4.45
CA ASN A 303 -10.68 8.40 -3.06
C ASN A 303 -11.66 9.57 -2.82
N ASP A 304 -12.26 10.11 -3.86
CA ASP A 304 -13.27 11.16 -3.71
C ASP A 304 -14.58 10.52 -3.22
N PRO A 305 -15.32 11.19 -2.33
CA PRO A 305 -16.55 10.62 -1.77
C PRO A 305 -17.70 10.56 -2.77
N GLN A 306 -17.60 11.27 -3.90
CA GLN A 306 -18.62 11.33 -4.95
C GLN A 306 -18.13 10.58 -6.18
N ALA A 307 -18.97 9.66 -6.66
CA ALA A 307 -18.73 8.97 -7.91
C ALA A 307 -18.76 9.96 -9.08
N ARG A 308 -17.89 9.74 -10.05
CA ARG A 308 -17.83 10.52 -11.29
C ARG A 308 -17.44 9.65 -12.47
N ALA A 309 -17.95 9.97 -13.64
CA ALA A 309 -17.66 9.26 -14.89
C ALA A 309 -16.21 9.47 -15.40
N GLY A 310 -15.76 8.59 -16.26
CA GLY A 310 -14.53 8.73 -17.03
C GLY A 310 -13.25 8.39 -16.30
N LEU A 311 -13.32 7.68 -15.17
CA LEU A 311 -12.14 7.17 -14.48
C LEU A 311 -11.67 5.84 -15.11
N PRO A 312 -10.36 5.53 -15.05
CA PRO A 312 -9.84 4.24 -15.49
C PRO A 312 -10.47 3.08 -14.72
N GLU A 313 -10.91 2.06 -15.43
CA GLU A 313 -11.50 0.86 -14.84
C GLU A 313 -10.45 -0.22 -14.53
N SER A 314 -10.82 -1.19 -13.68
CA SER A 314 -10.02 -2.38 -13.39
C SER A 314 -10.20 -3.43 -14.51
N PRO A 315 -9.12 -4.07 -15.02
CA PRO A 315 -7.73 -3.90 -14.60
C PRO A 315 -7.04 -2.66 -15.18
N LEU A 316 -6.24 -1.99 -14.35
CA LEU A 316 -5.51 -0.77 -14.70
C LEU A 316 -4.26 -1.09 -15.51
N LEU A 317 -4.09 -0.43 -16.66
CA LEU A 317 -2.81 -0.42 -17.37
C LEU A 317 -1.83 0.52 -16.65
N VAL A 318 -0.72 -0.03 -16.17
CA VAL A 318 0.27 0.70 -15.38
C VAL A 318 1.43 1.14 -16.26
N LEU A 319 1.90 2.37 -16.08
CA LEU A 319 3.13 2.84 -16.71
C LEU A 319 4.33 2.08 -16.14
N GLN A 320 5.21 1.56 -17.01
CA GLN A 320 6.36 0.72 -16.62
C GLN A 320 7.55 1.51 -16.07
N ARG A 321 7.32 2.64 -15.40
CA ARG A 321 8.37 3.50 -14.87
C ARG A 321 8.20 3.67 -13.36
N PHE A 322 9.28 3.30 -12.65
CA PHE A 322 9.37 3.58 -11.22
C PHE A 322 9.53 5.07 -10.96
#